data_b9be43727bb133b408ebff5e1163aa25
#
_entry.id   b9be43727bb133b408ebff5e1163aa25
#
_cell.length_a   1.000
_cell.length_b   1.000
_cell.length_c   1.000
_cell.angle_alpha   90.00
_cell.angle_beta   90.00
_cell.angle_gamma   90.00
#
_symmetry.space_group_name_H-M   'P 1'
#
loop_
_entity.id
_entity.type
_entity.pdbx_description
1 polymer ?
#
loop_
_entity_poly.entity_id
_entity_poly.type
_entity_poly.pdbx_seq_one_letter_code
_entity_poly.pdbx_strand_id
1 'polypeptide(L)'
;TAAKDLVGVVGAGGASELVEFANGELVMVGGRVDRDAPITDAPLRELRMRQAEWGWVVAALVRDGRTIVAHGDTIVRPGDHALVMTTNDRVNEATKMIGLKRRNIERAIIMGGTRLAELTADEMSDAGLSVVVIDEDQSRCRYLASRHPDALVVCGDPTDPDVAGDLDLGPKDVVMGLTGWDEVNMLGCLVAKAKGAGMAIARFNRISYVSLLAGLGIDAAVSSRLMAASAILRFVRQGQVERVATFSDTDAEAIEIEVASESEACDRSLLDLKLPLGVVVGGISRNGTTFVPDGSTVVRAGDHIIFFALPRDIKESAALFTA
;
A
#
# COMPACT_ATOMS: atom_id res chain seq x y z
N THR A 1 -9.03 -7.99 -1.49
CA THR A 1 -8.37 -8.95 -2.40
C THR A 1 -7.21 -8.29 -3.11
N ALA A 2 -6.23 -9.09 -3.59
CA ALA A 2 -5.07 -8.58 -4.34
C ALA A 2 -5.44 -7.64 -5.50
N ALA A 3 -6.51 -7.94 -6.22
CA ALA A 3 -6.99 -7.10 -7.31
C ALA A 3 -7.49 -5.73 -6.79
N LYS A 4 -8.23 -5.70 -5.69
CA LYS A 4 -8.69 -4.44 -5.07
C LYS A 4 -7.54 -3.58 -4.58
N ASP A 5 -6.50 -4.21 -4.00
CA ASP A 5 -5.31 -3.50 -3.55
C ASP A 5 -4.60 -2.83 -4.73
N LEU A 6 -4.54 -3.50 -5.91
CA LEU A 6 -4.01 -2.92 -7.15
C LEU A 6 -4.82 -1.71 -7.63
N VAL A 7 -6.16 -1.78 -7.61
CA VAL A 7 -7.03 -0.63 -7.93
C VAL A 7 -6.77 0.53 -6.98
N GLY A 8 -6.65 0.24 -5.67
CA GLY A 8 -6.32 1.24 -4.66
C GLY A 8 -5.00 1.96 -4.95
N VAL A 9 -3.94 1.22 -5.30
CA VAL A 9 -2.63 1.79 -5.68
C VAL A 9 -2.74 2.71 -6.89
N VAL A 10 -3.50 2.31 -7.93
CA VAL A 10 -3.75 3.15 -9.11
C VAL A 10 -4.51 4.42 -8.73
N GLY A 11 -5.56 4.29 -7.92
CA GLY A 11 -6.38 5.41 -7.44
C GLY A 11 -5.61 6.39 -6.54
N ALA A 12 -4.66 5.89 -5.75
CA ALA A 12 -3.80 6.71 -4.89
C ALA A 12 -2.65 7.43 -5.63
N GLY A 13 -2.63 7.36 -6.96
CA GLY A 13 -1.84 8.25 -7.79
C GLY A 13 -0.32 8.11 -7.70
N GLY A 14 0.20 6.90 -7.42
CA GLY A 14 1.63 6.62 -7.35
C GLY A 14 2.10 6.21 -5.95
N ALA A 15 1.19 5.97 -5.01
CA ALA A 15 1.51 5.22 -3.81
C ALA A 15 2.03 3.82 -4.22
N SER A 16 3.10 3.37 -3.60
CA SER A 16 3.63 2.02 -3.81
C SER A 16 2.85 0.98 -3.02
N GLU A 17 2.18 1.42 -1.96
CA GLU A 17 1.39 0.58 -1.06
C GLU A 17 0.15 1.33 -0.59
N LEU A 18 -0.96 0.61 -0.49
CA LEU A 18 -2.19 1.11 0.11
C LEU A 18 -2.83 -0.04 0.88
N VAL A 19 -2.98 0.13 2.19
CA VAL A 19 -3.55 -0.89 3.07
C VAL A 19 -4.69 -0.28 3.88
N GLU A 20 -5.87 -0.90 3.77
CA GLU A 20 -7.08 -0.47 4.46
C GLU A 20 -7.19 -1.16 5.83
N PHE A 21 -7.69 -0.46 6.83
CA PHE A 21 -8.03 -0.92 8.17
C PHE A 21 -9.42 -0.39 8.56
N ALA A 22 -10.00 -0.88 9.65
CA ALA A 22 -11.31 -0.46 10.14
C ALA A 22 -12.36 -0.45 9.00
N ASN A 23 -12.49 -1.56 8.28
CA ASN A 23 -13.42 -1.72 7.15
C ASN A 23 -13.23 -0.68 6.02
N GLY A 24 -12.01 -0.16 5.84
CA GLY A 24 -11.68 0.80 4.78
C GLY A 24 -11.76 2.26 5.20
N GLU A 25 -12.09 2.56 6.46
CA GLU A 25 -12.17 3.94 6.95
C GLU A 25 -10.80 4.53 7.32
N LEU A 26 -9.85 3.69 7.71
CA LEU A 26 -8.44 4.06 7.94
C LEU A 26 -7.57 3.43 6.86
N VAL A 27 -6.62 4.21 6.38
CA VAL A 27 -5.76 3.79 5.26
C VAL A 27 -4.30 4.12 5.57
N MET A 28 -3.44 3.13 5.40
CA MET A 28 -1.99 3.35 5.39
C MET A 28 -1.53 3.49 3.94
N VAL A 29 -0.93 4.62 3.64
CA VAL A 29 -0.37 4.97 2.33
C VAL A 29 1.14 4.88 2.41
N GLY A 30 1.75 4.07 1.55
CA GLY A 30 3.19 3.96 1.42
C GLY A 30 3.69 4.58 0.14
N GLY A 31 4.82 5.28 0.21
CA GLY A 31 5.41 5.86 -1.00
C GLY A 31 6.77 6.51 -0.75
N ARG A 32 7.53 6.63 -1.85
CA ARG A 32 8.81 7.32 -1.82
C ARG A 32 8.61 8.83 -1.75
N VAL A 33 9.22 9.45 -0.76
CA VAL A 33 9.14 10.90 -0.53
C VAL A 33 9.88 11.65 -1.64
N ASP A 34 9.15 12.53 -2.34
CA ASP A 34 9.72 13.38 -3.39
C ASP A 34 10.65 14.44 -2.79
N ARG A 35 11.54 15.03 -3.63
CA ARG A 35 12.50 16.04 -3.21
C ARG A 35 11.81 17.29 -2.64
N ASP A 36 10.69 17.68 -3.24
CA ASP A 36 9.94 18.89 -2.88
C ASP A 36 8.69 18.56 -2.05
N ALA A 37 8.68 17.41 -1.36
CA ALA A 37 7.56 16.98 -0.56
C ALA A 37 7.37 17.84 0.70
N PRO A 38 6.17 18.35 0.98
CA PRO A 38 5.90 19.21 2.15
C PRO A 38 6.30 18.60 3.51
N ILE A 39 6.35 17.26 3.58
CA ILE A 39 6.70 16.53 4.82
C ILE A 39 8.19 16.65 5.19
N THR A 40 9.05 17.15 4.31
CA THR A 40 10.51 17.18 4.51
C THR A 40 11.02 18.42 5.27
N ASP A 41 10.17 19.41 5.50
CA ASP A 41 10.60 20.76 5.92
C ASP A 41 10.93 20.88 7.40
N ALA A 42 10.38 20.00 8.27
CA ALA A 42 10.50 20.14 9.72
C ALA A 42 10.29 18.78 10.44
N PRO A 43 10.57 18.71 11.76
CA PRO A 43 10.18 17.56 12.58
C PRO A 43 8.67 17.30 12.52
N LEU A 44 8.27 16.03 12.55
CA LEU A 44 6.86 15.62 12.40
C LEU A 44 5.91 16.29 13.39
N ARG A 45 6.35 16.52 14.65
CA ARG A 45 5.53 17.23 15.64
C ARG A 45 5.19 18.66 15.22
N GLU A 46 6.13 19.36 14.59
CA GLU A 46 5.93 20.73 14.14
C GLU A 46 5.02 20.79 12.92
N LEU A 47 5.23 19.87 11.97
CA LEU A 47 4.34 19.72 10.80
C LEU A 47 2.91 19.37 11.21
N ARG A 48 2.73 18.49 12.20
CA ARG A 48 1.42 18.12 12.71
C ARG A 48 0.70 19.30 13.39
N MET A 49 1.43 20.14 14.09
CA MET A 49 0.87 21.37 14.68
C MET A 49 0.46 22.40 13.61
N ARG A 50 1.22 22.52 12.52
CA ARG A 50 0.90 23.41 11.39
C ARG A 50 -0.26 22.90 10.56
N GLN A 51 -0.46 21.58 10.46
CA GLN A 51 -1.50 20.91 9.67
C GLN A 51 -2.51 20.20 10.58
N ALA A 52 -3.05 20.92 11.55
CA ALA A 52 -4.00 20.36 12.53
C ALA A 52 -5.42 20.14 11.96
N GLU A 53 -5.68 20.52 10.69
CA GLU A 53 -7.01 20.44 10.08
C GLU A 53 -7.48 19.01 9.81
N TRP A 54 -6.56 18.05 9.76
CA TRP A 54 -6.87 16.64 9.52
C TRP A 54 -5.88 15.70 10.21
N GLY A 55 -6.36 14.48 10.53
CA GLY A 55 -5.57 13.48 11.24
C GLY A 55 -4.63 12.71 10.31
N TRP A 56 -3.34 12.70 10.64
CA TRP A 56 -2.34 11.88 9.98
C TRP A 56 -1.20 11.51 10.95
N VAL A 57 -0.57 10.38 10.72
CA VAL A 57 0.66 10.00 11.41
C VAL A 57 1.60 9.26 10.47
N VAL A 58 2.88 9.58 10.51
CA VAL A 58 3.91 8.76 9.88
C VAL A 58 4.20 7.61 10.84
N ALA A 59 3.86 6.40 10.43
CA ALA A 59 4.10 5.20 11.23
C ALA A 59 5.57 4.79 11.17
N ALA A 60 6.15 4.80 9.97
CA ALA A 60 7.55 4.47 9.76
C ALA A 60 8.12 5.12 8.50
N LEU A 61 9.44 5.14 8.47
CA LEU A 61 10.25 5.46 7.31
C LEU A 61 11.19 4.29 7.03
N VAL A 62 11.42 3.99 5.75
CA VAL A 62 12.54 3.14 5.35
C VAL A 62 13.59 4.01 4.69
N ARG A 63 14.78 4.05 5.28
CA ARG A 63 15.92 4.84 4.84
C ARG A 63 17.14 3.93 4.74
N ASP A 64 17.76 3.88 3.58
CA ASP A 64 18.95 3.03 3.33
C ASP A 64 18.74 1.57 3.75
N GLY A 65 17.53 1.02 3.48
CA GLY A 65 17.14 -0.35 3.83
C GLY A 65 16.92 -0.60 5.33
N ARG A 66 16.79 0.46 6.15
CA ARG A 66 16.52 0.36 7.59
C ARG A 66 15.19 0.98 7.93
N THR A 67 14.39 0.27 8.70
CA THR A 67 13.13 0.78 9.23
C THR A 67 13.38 1.71 10.41
N ILE A 68 12.82 2.90 10.36
CA ILE A 68 12.81 3.91 11.40
C ILE A 68 11.35 4.11 11.81
N VAL A 69 10.97 3.68 13.01
CA VAL A 69 9.65 4.01 13.56
C VAL A 69 9.63 5.50 13.86
N ALA A 70 8.61 6.19 13.35
CA ALA A 70 8.61 7.65 13.37
C ALA A 70 8.04 8.19 14.69
N HIS A 71 8.68 9.22 15.22
CA HIS A 71 8.27 9.95 16.41
C HIS A 71 8.21 11.46 16.11
N GLY A 72 7.72 12.24 17.06
CA GLY A 72 7.56 13.69 16.89
C GLY A 72 8.82 14.43 16.44
N ASP A 73 10.01 13.98 16.85
CA ASP A 73 11.31 14.58 16.49
C ASP A 73 11.89 14.07 15.17
N THR A 74 11.25 13.08 14.55
CA THR A 74 11.71 12.50 13.29
C THR A 74 11.59 13.53 12.16
N ILE A 75 12.66 13.65 11.38
CA ILE A 75 12.70 14.46 10.16
C ILE A 75 12.70 13.52 8.96
N VAL A 76 11.69 13.65 8.12
CA VAL A 76 11.57 12.93 6.85
C VAL A 76 12.53 13.53 5.84
N ARG A 77 13.18 12.71 5.04
CA ARG A 77 14.13 13.13 4.01
C ARG A 77 13.64 12.75 2.62
N PRO A 78 13.99 13.51 1.58
CA PRO A 78 13.80 13.09 0.21
C PRO A 78 14.41 11.71 -0.03
N GLY A 79 13.67 10.83 -0.69
CA GLY A 79 14.10 9.47 -0.98
C GLY A 79 13.76 8.44 0.10
N ASP A 80 13.32 8.84 1.30
CA ASP A 80 12.73 7.91 2.27
C ASP A 80 11.50 7.24 1.66
N HIS A 81 11.23 5.99 2.04
CA HIS A 81 9.92 5.40 1.84
C HIS A 81 9.10 5.62 3.10
N ALA A 82 8.04 6.41 3.02
CA ALA A 82 7.21 6.78 4.17
C ALA A 82 5.91 5.96 4.19
N LEU A 83 5.54 5.46 5.37
CA LEU A 83 4.25 4.84 5.65
C LEU A 83 3.42 5.81 6.47
N VAL A 84 2.36 6.34 5.89
CA VAL A 84 1.49 7.36 6.49
C VAL A 84 0.11 6.80 6.71
N MET A 85 -0.39 6.83 7.95
CA MET A 85 -1.76 6.49 8.30
C MET A 85 -2.63 7.73 8.30
N THR A 86 -3.82 7.60 7.72
CA THR A 86 -4.85 8.64 7.70
C THR A 86 -6.24 8.04 7.53
N THR A 87 -7.28 8.86 7.54
CA THR A 87 -8.63 8.44 7.16
C THR A 87 -8.78 8.35 5.64
N ASN A 88 -9.70 7.52 5.16
CA ASN A 88 -9.87 7.23 3.72
C ASN A 88 -10.18 8.50 2.91
N ASP A 89 -10.96 9.41 3.46
CA ASP A 89 -11.29 10.70 2.83
C ASP A 89 -10.09 11.64 2.68
N ARG A 90 -8.96 11.36 3.37
CA ARG A 90 -7.72 12.15 3.37
C ARG A 90 -6.52 11.50 2.69
N VAL A 91 -6.73 10.41 2.00
CA VAL A 91 -5.66 9.72 1.23
C VAL A 91 -4.99 10.65 0.22
N ASN A 92 -5.77 11.52 -0.44
CA ASN A 92 -5.22 12.48 -1.41
C ASN A 92 -4.31 13.53 -0.75
N GLU A 93 -4.64 13.98 0.45
CA GLU A 93 -3.82 14.92 1.22
C GLU A 93 -2.53 14.24 1.69
N ALA A 94 -2.62 13.01 2.18
CA ALA A 94 -1.46 12.21 2.59
C ALA A 94 -0.51 11.95 1.41
N THR A 95 -1.01 11.58 0.23
CA THR A 95 -0.19 11.39 -0.97
C THR A 95 0.50 12.69 -1.40
N LYS A 96 -0.20 13.82 -1.39
CA LYS A 96 0.40 15.13 -1.69
C LYS A 96 1.47 15.52 -0.67
N MET A 97 1.25 15.21 0.62
CA MET A 97 2.19 15.52 1.70
C MET A 97 3.54 14.83 1.50
N ILE A 98 3.57 13.61 0.99
CA ILE A 98 4.81 12.89 0.63
C ILE A 98 5.30 13.18 -0.78
N GLY A 99 4.65 14.12 -1.49
CA GLY A 99 5.05 14.59 -2.83
C GLY A 99 4.59 13.71 -3.98
N LEU A 100 3.70 12.75 -3.75
CA LEU A 100 3.15 11.93 -4.83
C LEU A 100 2.17 12.76 -5.67
N LYS A 101 2.37 12.74 -6.97
CA LYS A 101 1.50 13.45 -7.93
C LYS A 101 0.38 12.52 -8.36
N ARG A 102 -0.87 12.94 -8.14
CA ARG A 102 -2.03 12.21 -8.66
C ARG A 102 -1.92 12.10 -10.17
N ARG A 103 -1.96 10.87 -10.68
CA ARG A 103 -2.00 10.58 -12.11
C ARG A 103 -3.45 10.33 -12.52
N ASN A 104 -3.88 10.96 -13.59
CA ASN A 104 -5.20 10.69 -14.16
C ASN A 104 -5.06 9.46 -15.06
N ILE A 105 -5.23 8.26 -14.51
CA ILE A 105 -5.19 7.02 -15.27
C ILE A 105 -6.56 6.78 -15.90
N GLU A 106 -6.57 6.46 -17.18
CA GLU A 106 -7.79 6.22 -17.97
C GLU A 106 -7.78 4.81 -18.59
N ARG A 107 -6.58 4.18 -18.73
CA ARG A 107 -6.44 2.86 -19.34
C ARG A 107 -5.50 1.98 -18.52
N ALA A 108 -5.89 0.72 -18.34
CA ALA A 108 -5.10 -0.31 -17.67
C ALA A 108 -4.63 -1.37 -18.67
N ILE A 109 -3.33 -1.57 -18.81
CA ILE A 109 -2.71 -2.60 -19.63
C ILE A 109 -2.20 -3.69 -18.69
N ILE A 110 -2.78 -4.87 -18.76
CA ILE A 110 -2.49 -6.01 -17.89
C ILE A 110 -1.71 -7.05 -18.67
N MET A 111 -0.47 -7.31 -18.28
CA MET A 111 0.40 -8.31 -18.87
C MET A 111 0.26 -9.65 -18.15
N GLY A 112 -0.16 -10.68 -18.88
CA GLY A 112 -0.44 -12.04 -18.41
C GLY A 112 -1.91 -12.35 -18.24
N GLY A 113 -2.29 -13.57 -18.56
CA GLY A 113 -3.66 -14.09 -18.40
C GLY A 113 -3.85 -14.91 -17.11
N THR A 114 -3.17 -14.59 -16.02
CA THR A 114 -3.29 -15.30 -14.75
C THR A 114 -4.64 -15.03 -14.07
N ARG A 115 -4.99 -15.83 -13.05
CA ARG A 115 -6.22 -15.58 -12.28
C ARG A 115 -6.21 -14.20 -11.61
N LEU A 116 -5.04 -13.73 -11.17
CA LEU A 116 -4.92 -12.37 -10.62
C LEU A 116 -5.20 -11.32 -11.71
N ALA A 117 -4.64 -11.52 -12.90
CA ALA A 117 -4.87 -10.62 -14.04
C ALA A 117 -6.36 -10.53 -14.41
N GLU A 118 -7.10 -11.65 -14.45
CA GLU A 118 -8.54 -11.67 -14.69
C GLU A 118 -9.30 -10.83 -13.65
N LEU A 119 -9.05 -11.10 -12.35
CA LEU A 119 -9.72 -10.37 -11.28
C LEU A 119 -9.36 -8.89 -11.30
N THR A 120 -8.12 -8.55 -11.69
CA THR A 120 -7.69 -7.16 -11.83
C THR A 120 -8.38 -6.49 -13.02
N ALA A 121 -8.56 -7.21 -14.13
CA ALA A 121 -9.29 -6.69 -15.29
C ALA A 121 -10.75 -6.35 -14.94
N ASP A 122 -11.45 -7.25 -14.20
CA ASP A 122 -12.80 -6.99 -13.72
C ASP A 122 -12.84 -5.72 -12.83
N GLU A 123 -12.00 -5.64 -11.80
CA GLU A 123 -11.98 -4.51 -10.86
C GLU A 123 -11.59 -3.18 -11.53
N MET A 124 -10.66 -3.19 -12.51
CA MET A 124 -10.30 -1.98 -13.28
C MET A 124 -11.42 -1.52 -14.18
N SER A 125 -12.12 -2.46 -14.83
CA SER A 125 -13.30 -2.18 -15.65
C SER A 125 -14.43 -1.59 -14.80
N ASP A 126 -14.70 -2.17 -13.63
CA ASP A 126 -15.69 -1.68 -12.67
C ASP A 126 -15.33 -0.28 -12.14
N ALA A 127 -14.04 0.05 -12.06
CA ALA A 127 -13.54 1.38 -11.73
C ALA A 127 -13.63 2.38 -12.91
N GLY A 128 -14.12 1.95 -14.08
CA GLY A 128 -14.35 2.80 -15.26
C GLY A 128 -13.12 2.99 -16.15
N LEU A 129 -12.08 2.18 -16.01
CA LEU A 129 -10.91 2.23 -16.89
C LEU A 129 -11.13 1.37 -18.14
N SER A 130 -10.57 1.80 -19.28
CA SER A 130 -10.41 0.92 -20.44
C SER A 130 -9.37 -0.14 -20.14
N VAL A 131 -9.65 -1.40 -20.45
CA VAL A 131 -8.78 -2.53 -20.12
C VAL A 131 -8.20 -3.17 -21.37
N VAL A 132 -6.88 -3.39 -21.36
CA VAL A 132 -6.16 -4.20 -22.36
C VAL A 132 -5.48 -5.35 -21.62
N VAL A 133 -5.61 -6.58 -22.12
CA VAL A 133 -4.91 -7.75 -21.58
C VAL A 133 -3.98 -8.31 -22.64
N ILE A 134 -2.72 -8.58 -22.28
CA ILE A 134 -1.70 -9.15 -23.18
C ILE A 134 -1.26 -10.50 -22.64
N ASP A 135 -1.33 -11.54 -23.46
CA ASP A 135 -0.79 -12.85 -23.11
C ASP A 135 -0.24 -13.53 -24.37
N GLU A 136 0.81 -14.33 -24.24
CA GLU A 136 1.43 -15.03 -25.38
C GLU A 136 0.67 -16.31 -25.79
N ASP A 137 -0.12 -16.90 -24.86
CA ASP A 137 -0.89 -18.13 -25.11
C ASP A 137 -2.19 -17.80 -25.87
N GLN A 138 -2.26 -18.26 -27.11
CA GLN A 138 -3.42 -18.05 -27.98
C GLN A 138 -4.72 -18.65 -27.41
N SER A 139 -4.65 -19.77 -26.69
CA SER A 139 -5.82 -20.39 -26.07
C SER A 139 -6.33 -19.53 -24.91
N ARG A 140 -5.41 -18.96 -24.15
CA ARG A 140 -5.69 -18.05 -23.05
C ARG A 140 -6.29 -16.74 -23.58
N CYS A 141 -5.73 -16.16 -24.63
CA CYS A 141 -6.28 -14.96 -25.29
C CYS A 141 -7.73 -15.18 -25.72
N ARG A 142 -8.05 -16.31 -26.36
CA ARG A 142 -9.42 -16.64 -26.77
C ARG A 142 -10.38 -16.77 -25.57
N TYR A 143 -9.91 -17.40 -24.51
CA TYR A 143 -10.69 -17.51 -23.26
C TYR A 143 -10.97 -16.11 -22.67
N LEU A 144 -9.94 -15.28 -22.52
CA LEU A 144 -10.04 -13.93 -21.97
C LEU A 144 -10.98 -13.06 -22.80
N ALA A 145 -10.85 -13.07 -24.12
CA ALA A 145 -11.74 -12.31 -25.01
C ALA A 145 -13.21 -12.74 -24.89
N SER A 146 -13.47 -14.03 -24.66
CA SER A 146 -14.83 -14.51 -24.42
C SER A 146 -15.38 -14.13 -23.06
N ARG A 147 -14.52 -14.00 -22.05
CA ARG A 147 -14.89 -13.73 -20.66
C ARG A 147 -15.03 -12.24 -20.36
N HIS A 148 -14.24 -11.41 -21.02
CA HIS A 148 -14.18 -9.96 -20.87
C HIS A 148 -14.44 -9.26 -22.21
N PRO A 149 -15.69 -9.23 -22.70
CA PRO A 149 -16.02 -8.70 -24.04
C PRO A 149 -15.71 -7.21 -24.20
N ASP A 150 -15.64 -6.46 -23.10
CA ASP A 150 -15.35 -5.02 -23.08
C ASP A 150 -13.83 -4.74 -23.01
N ALA A 151 -13.00 -5.74 -22.81
CA ALA A 151 -11.54 -5.61 -22.79
C ALA A 151 -10.94 -5.93 -24.17
N LEU A 152 -9.93 -5.17 -24.56
CA LEU A 152 -9.09 -5.52 -25.71
C LEU A 152 -8.10 -6.62 -25.29
N VAL A 153 -8.14 -7.76 -25.95
CA VAL A 153 -7.16 -8.84 -25.74
C VAL A 153 -6.17 -8.89 -26.89
N VAL A 154 -4.89 -8.71 -26.56
CA VAL A 154 -3.75 -8.77 -27.49
C VAL A 154 -2.99 -10.07 -27.26
N CYS A 155 -2.83 -10.86 -28.34
CA CYS A 155 -2.06 -12.09 -28.27
C CYS A 155 -0.62 -11.81 -28.73
N GLY A 156 0.31 -11.76 -27.76
CA GLY A 156 1.71 -11.42 -28.02
C GLY A 156 2.58 -11.48 -26.76
N ASP A 157 3.88 -11.38 -26.96
CA ASP A 157 4.85 -11.31 -25.86
C ASP A 157 4.79 -9.92 -25.21
N PRO A 158 4.46 -9.81 -23.91
CA PRO A 158 4.38 -8.52 -23.20
C PRO A 158 5.74 -7.82 -23.05
N THR A 159 6.84 -8.51 -23.31
CA THR A 159 8.20 -7.94 -23.29
C THR A 159 8.66 -7.42 -24.64
N ASP A 160 7.90 -7.70 -25.72
CA ASP A 160 8.22 -7.24 -27.06
C ASP A 160 7.93 -5.72 -27.21
N PRO A 161 8.96 -4.91 -27.54
CA PRO A 161 8.80 -3.48 -27.78
C PRO A 161 7.83 -3.12 -28.91
N ASP A 162 7.61 -4.01 -29.88
CA ASP A 162 6.69 -3.77 -30.99
C ASP A 162 5.24 -3.93 -30.51
N VAL A 163 4.93 -4.94 -29.68
CA VAL A 163 3.62 -5.10 -29.02
C VAL A 163 3.29 -3.88 -28.16
N ALA A 164 4.26 -3.39 -27.38
CA ALA A 164 4.09 -2.18 -26.58
C ALA A 164 3.95 -0.91 -27.45
N GLY A 165 4.61 -0.88 -28.63
CA GLY A 165 4.55 0.20 -29.59
C GLY A 165 3.17 0.33 -30.25
N ASP A 166 2.56 -0.79 -30.61
CA ASP A 166 1.23 -0.86 -31.24
C ASP A 166 0.11 -0.36 -30.30
N LEU A 167 0.36 -0.34 -29.00
CA LEU A 167 -0.62 0.16 -28.00
C LEU A 167 -0.62 1.67 -27.84
N ASP A 168 0.33 2.40 -28.44
CA ASP A 168 0.46 3.86 -28.30
C ASP A 168 0.34 4.33 -26.85
N LEU A 169 1.29 3.85 -26.02
CA LEU A 169 1.28 4.08 -24.57
C LEU A 169 1.54 5.54 -24.21
N GLY A 170 0.80 6.07 -23.24
CA GLY A 170 0.88 7.46 -22.82
C GLY A 170 0.80 7.66 -21.30
N PRO A 171 0.89 8.92 -20.84
CA PRO A 171 0.95 9.26 -19.42
C PRO A 171 -0.34 8.93 -18.64
N LYS A 172 -1.43 8.61 -19.32
CA LYS A 172 -2.70 8.18 -18.72
C LYS A 172 -2.86 6.66 -18.63
N ASP A 173 -1.83 5.91 -19.00
CA ASP A 173 -1.84 4.46 -18.99
C ASP A 173 -1.12 3.92 -17.76
N VAL A 174 -1.72 2.94 -17.10
CA VAL A 174 -1.04 2.08 -16.13
C VAL A 174 -0.76 0.72 -16.77
N VAL A 175 0.48 0.26 -16.65
CA VAL A 175 0.88 -1.08 -17.08
C VAL A 175 1.14 -1.95 -15.87
N MET A 176 0.55 -3.15 -15.87
CA MET A 176 0.62 -4.09 -14.75
C MET A 176 1.21 -5.41 -15.22
N GLY A 177 2.40 -5.75 -14.75
CA GLY A 177 3.02 -7.06 -14.96
C GLY A 177 2.48 -8.08 -13.97
N LEU A 178 1.52 -8.91 -14.40
CA LEU A 178 0.82 -9.89 -13.55
C LEU A 178 1.01 -11.33 -14.03
N THR A 179 2.05 -11.61 -14.81
CA THR A 179 2.41 -12.97 -15.24
C THR A 179 2.93 -13.79 -14.05
N GLY A 180 3.20 -15.08 -14.28
CA GLY A 180 3.85 -15.96 -13.29
C GLY A 180 5.35 -15.70 -13.09
N TRP A 181 5.99 -14.88 -13.94
CA TRP A 181 7.44 -14.72 -14.05
C TRP A 181 7.87 -13.31 -13.67
N ASP A 182 8.69 -13.19 -12.62
CA ASP A 182 9.16 -11.90 -12.10
C ASP A 182 9.94 -11.11 -13.16
N GLU A 183 10.77 -11.80 -13.94
CA GLU A 183 11.61 -11.20 -14.97
C GLU A 183 10.79 -10.63 -16.13
N VAL A 184 9.74 -11.34 -16.56
CA VAL A 184 8.79 -10.88 -17.60
C VAL A 184 8.01 -9.66 -17.09
N ASN A 185 7.52 -9.70 -15.87
CA ASN A 185 6.80 -8.58 -15.27
C ASN A 185 7.67 -7.33 -15.19
N MET A 186 8.93 -7.49 -14.76
CA MET A 186 9.89 -6.40 -14.70
C MET A 186 10.20 -5.83 -16.08
N LEU A 187 10.60 -6.70 -17.03
CA LEU A 187 11.00 -6.27 -18.36
C LEU A 187 9.85 -5.61 -19.12
N GLY A 188 8.66 -6.21 -19.11
CA GLY A 188 7.47 -5.63 -19.75
C GLY A 188 7.10 -4.26 -19.17
N CYS A 189 7.16 -4.09 -17.83
CA CYS A 189 6.95 -2.80 -17.20
C CYS A 189 8.00 -1.76 -17.64
N LEU A 190 9.27 -2.13 -17.72
CA LEU A 190 10.34 -1.22 -18.18
C LEU A 190 10.18 -0.83 -19.65
N VAL A 191 9.83 -1.78 -20.51
CA VAL A 191 9.52 -1.51 -21.93
C VAL A 191 8.35 -0.53 -22.03
N ALA A 192 7.28 -0.78 -21.30
CA ALA A 192 6.11 0.10 -21.28
C ALA A 192 6.44 1.53 -20.78
N LYS A 193 7.24 1.65 -19.73
CA LYS A 193 7.74 2.96 -19.25
C LYS A 193 8.57 3.67 -20.30
N ALA A 194 9.45 2.97 -21.00
CA ALA A 194 10.25 3.53 -22.10
C ALA A 194 9.39 3.98 -23.28
N LYS A 195 8.22 3.37 -23.49
CA LYS A 195 7.23 3.74 -24.51
C LYS A 195 6.25 4.83 -24.06
N GLY A 196 6.34 5.33 -22.82
CA GLY A 196 5.57 6.48 -22.37
C GLY A 196 4.46 6.18 -21.36
N ALA A 197 4.31 4.93 -20.88
CA ALA A 197 3.33 4.61 -19.87
C ALA A 197 3.51 5.47 -18.61
N GLY A 198 2.42 6.07 -18.13
CA GLY A 198 2.41 6.94 -16.96
C GLY A 198 2.77 6.21 -15.68
N MET A 199 2.30 4.97 -15.51
CA MET A 199 2.51 4.17 -14.32
C MET A 199 2.85 2.73 -14.66
N ALA A 200 3.74 2.11 -13.89
CA ALA A 200 4.07 0.70 -13.99
C ALA A 200 4.00 0.02 -12.62
N ILE A 201 3.24 -1.07 -12.55
CA ILE A 201 3.08 -1.89 -11.36
C ILE A 201 3.51 -3.31 -11.71
N ALA A 202 4.35 -3.94 -10.91
CA ALA A 202 4.78 -5.29 -11.20
C ALA A 202 4.58 -6.23 -10.00
N ARG A 203 4.07 -7.43 -10.30
CA ARG A 203 3.97 -8.52 -9.35
C ARG A 203 5.29 -9.24 -9.24
N PHE A 204 5.70 -9.53 -7.98
CA PHE A 204 6.92 -10.29 -7.68
C PHE A 204 6.67 -11.41 -6.70
N ASN A 205 7.37 -12.52 -6.92
CA ASN A 205 7.44 -13.64 -6.00
C ASN A 205 8.69 -13.54 -5.10
N ARG A 206 9.77 -12.91 -5.60
CA ARG A 206 11.03 -12.72 -4.89
C ARG A 206 11.06 -11.35 -4.22
N ILE A 207 10.93 -11.33 -2.89
CA ILE A 207 10.94 -10.09 -2.09
C ILE A 207 12.24 -9.28 -2.30
N SER A 208 13.37 -9.96 -2.55
CA SER A 208 14.66 -9.31 -2.82
C SER A 208 14.68 -8.41 -4.05
N TYR A 209 13.72 -8.53 -4.96
CA TYR A 209 13.62 -7.65 -6.13
C TYR A 209 12.94 -6.32 -5.82
N VAL A 210 12.11 -6.26 -4.79
CA VAL A 210 11.31 -5.06 -4.47
C VAL A 210 12.21 -3.83 -4.26
N SER A 211 13.30 -3.97 -3.52
CA SER A 211 14.25 -2.86 -3.28
C SER A 211 14.97 -2.37 -4.55
N LEU A 212 15.10 -3.22 -5.58
CA LEU A 212 15.74 -2.86 -6.84
C LEU A 212 14.79 -2.07 -7.75
N LEU A 213 13.48 -2.33 -7.68
CA LEU A 213 12.49 -1.83 -8.62
C LEU A 213 12.30 -0.32 -8.58
N ALA A 214 12.33 0.26 -7.38
CA ALA A 214 12.24 1.70 -7.21
C ALA A 214 13.37 2.45 -7.93
N GLY A 215 14.56 1.83 -8.02
CA GLY A 215 15.70 2.36 -8.79
C GLY A 215 15.55 2.22 -10.29
N LEU A 216 14.69 1.32 -10.76
CA LEU A 216 14.48 1.03 -12.18
C LEU A 216 13.30 1.78 -12.80
N GLY A 217 12.54 2.56 -12.01
CA GLY A 217 11.39 3.34 -12.50
C GLY A 217 10.06 2.58 -12.52
N ILE A 218 9.96 1.45 -11.81
CA ILE A 218 8.69 0.78 -11.51
C ILE A 218 8.07 1.47 -10.32
N ASP A 219 6.83 1.94 -10.47
CA ASP A 219 6.16 2.82 -9.50
C ASP A 219 5.66 2.06 -8.26
N ALA A 220 5.21 0.81 -8.45
CA ALA A 220 4.75 -0.03 -7.34
C ALA A 220 5.08 -1.52 -7.57
N ALA A 221 5.31 -2.23 -6.46
CA ALA A 221 5.56 -3.66 -6.44
C ALA A 221 4.50 -4.38 -5.60
N VAL A 222 3.96 -5.48 -6.11
CA VAL A 222 2.98 -6.31 -5.40
C VAL A 222 3.54 -7.71 -5.21
N SER A 223 3.61 -8.18 -3.96
CA SER A 223 4.10 -9.52 -3.66
C SER A 223 2.96 -10.46 -3.27
N SER A 224 2.72 -11.47 -4.09
CA SER A 224 1.76 -12.54 -3.78
C SER A 224 2.09 -13.28 -2.49
N ARG A 225 3.38 -13.38 -2.13
CA ARG A 225 3.83 -14.03 -0.90
C ARG A 225 3.50 -13.20 0.33
N LEU A 226 3.73 -11.88 0.29
CA LEU A 226 3.39 -10.99 1.40
C LEU A 226 1.87 -10.96 1.63
N MET A 227 1.09 -10.94 0.55
CA MET A 227 -0.37 -11.00 0.64
C MET A 227 -0.86 -12.33 1.26
N ALA A 228 -0.27 -13.47 0.84
CA ALA A 228 -0.56 -14.76 1.44
C ALA A 228 -0.11 -14.83 2.91
N ALA A 229 1.06 -14.30 3.24
CA ALA A 229 1.56 -14.23 4.61
C ALA A 229 0.64 -13.41 5.52
N SER A 230 0.18 -12.23 5.08
CA SER A 230 -0.78 -11.41 5.82
C SER A 230 -2.10 -12.15 6.07
N ALA A 231 -2.59 -12.90 5.07
CA ALA A 231 -3.79 -13.70 5.22
C ALA A 231 -3.62 -14.87 6.22
N ILE A 232 -2.46 -15.54 6.19
CA ILE A 232 -2.13 -16.63 7.11
C ILE A 232 -1.94 -16.09 8.53
N LEU A 233 -1.21 -14.99 8.71
CA LEU A 233 -0.98 -14.36 10.02
C LEU A 233 -2.30 -13.98 10.68
N ARG A 234 -3.23 -13.41 9.93
CA ARG A 234 -4.58 -13.13 10.40
C ARG A 234 -5.29 -14.39 10.90
N PHE A 235 -5.19 -15.50 10.18
CA PHE A 235 -5.82 -16.77 10.56
C PHE A 235 -5.18 -17.40 11.80
N VAL A 236 -3.84 -17.34 11.92
CA VAL A 236 -3.10 -17.96 13.03
C VAL A 236 -3.26 -17.18 14.35
N ARG A 237 -3.42 -15.86 14.28
CA ARG A 237 -3.60 -14.98 15.46
C ARG A 237 -5.07 -14.82 15.87
N GLN A 238 -5.89 -15.84 15.63
CA GLN A 238 -7.34 -15.85 15.98
C GLN A 238 -7.58 -15.50 17.46
N GLY A 239 -8.52 -14.57 17.68
CA GLY A 239 -9.12 -14.27 18.99
C GLY A 239 -9.17 -12.78 19.34
N GLN A 240 -8.18 -11.97 19.00
CA GLN A 240 -8.15 -10.54 19.33
C GLN A 240 -7.53 -9.69 18.22
N VAL A 241 -6.79 -10.30 17.28
CA VAL A 241 -6.19 -9.62 16.14
C VAL A 241 -7.11 -9.74 14.94
N GLU A 242 -7.68 -8.62 14.49
CA GLU A 242 -8.60 -8.60 13.36
C GLU A 242 -7.88 -8.54 12.01
N ARG A 243 -6.80 -7.80 11.94
CA ARG A 243 -6.01 -7.63 10.71
C ARG A 243 -4.52 -7.52 11.00
N VAL A 244 -3.73 -8.09 10.10
CA VAL A 244 -2.27 -7.91 10.06
C VAL A 244 -1.91 -7.53 8.64
N ALA A 245 -1.13 -6.48 8.48
CA ALA A 245 -0.54 -6.08 7.22
C ALA A 245 0.99 -6.07 7.33
N THR A 246 1.62 -6.63 6.31
CA THR A 246 3.07 -6.62 6.12
C THR A 246 3.40 -5.74 4.92
N PHE A 247 4.55 -5.11 4.93
CA PHE A 247 4.98 -4.15 3.92
C PHE A 247 6.22 -4.67 3.18
N SER A 248 6.42 -4.21 1.96
CA SER A 248 7.45 -4.76 1.07
C SER A 248 8.87 -4.41 1.51
N ASP A 249 9.06 -3.22 2.07
CA ASP A 249 10.38 -2.65 2.35
C ASP A 249 10.78 -2.70 3.83
N THR A 250 9.93 -3.26 4.70
CA THR A 250 10.17 -3.31 6.15
C THR A 250 9.72 -4.64 6.76
N ASP A 251 10.39 -5.07 7.81
CA ASP A 251 9.97 -6.23 8.62
C ASP A 251 8.85 -5.89 9.61
N ALA A 252 8.49 -4.62 9.75
CA ALA A 252 7.44 -4.21 10.66
C ALA A 252 6.05 -4.58 10.16
N GLU A 253 5.10 -4.71 11.08
CA GLU A 253 3.72 -5.07 10.81
C GLU A 253 2.78 -3.96 11.32
N ALA A 254 1.68 -3.72 10.59
CA ALA A 254 0.54 -3.00 11.12
C ALA A 254 -0.52 -3.99 11.58
N ILE A 255 -0.97 -3.82 12.80
CA ILE A 255 -1.85 -4.78 13.48
C ILE A 255 -3.09 -4.04 13.97
N GLU A 256 -4.26 -4.57 13.63
CA GLU A 256 -5.55 -4.13 14.13
C GLU A 256 -6.02 -5.08 15.24
N ILE A 257 -6.33 -4.52 16.42
CA ILE A 257 -6.67 -5.28 17.62
C ILE A 257 -7.79 -4.58 18.38
N GLU A 258 -8.73 -5.36 18.95
CA GLU A 258 -9.74 -4.85 19.85
C GLU A 258 -9.20 -4.75 21.27
N VAL A 259 -9.46 -3.61 21.94
CA VAL A 259 -9.04 -3.35 23.33
C VAL A 259 -9.95 -4.09 24.29
N ALA A 260 -9.39 -5.00 25.07
CA ALA A 260 -10.13 -5.71 26.11
C ALA A 260 -10.45 -4.79 27.30
N SER A 261 -11.60 -5.00 27.94
CA SER A 261 -12.03 -4.21 29.10
C SER A 261 -11.09 -4.31 30.31
N GLU A 262 -10.38 -5.43 30.43
CA GLU A 262 -9.43 -5.71 31.51
C GLU A 262 -7.97 -5.43 31.10
N SER A 263 -7.76 -4.84 29.92
CA SER A 263 -6.41 -4.56 29.40
C SER A 263 -5.74 -3.44 30.19
N GLU A 264 -4.42 -3.47 30.24
CA GLU A 264 -3.60 -2.44 30.88
C GLU A 264 -3.76 -1.06 30.21
N ALA A 265 -4.15 -1.03 28.94
CA ALA A 265 -4.33 0.20 28.18
C ALA A 265 -5.66 0.91 28.46
N CYS A 266 -6.67 0.20 28.99
CA CYS A 266 -8.00 0.77 29.19
C CYS A 266 -7.96 1.99 30.13
N ASP A 267 -8.64 3.07 29.73
CA ASP A 267 -8.75 4.35 30.43
C ASP A 267 -7.42 5.10 30.66
N ARG A 268 -6.37 4.74 29.91
CA ARG A 268 -5.08 5.44 29.94
C ARG A 268 -4.85 6.19 28.63
N SER A 269 -4.14 7.33 28.70
CA SER A 269 -3.69 8.03 27.50
C SER A 269 -2.55 7.27 26.79
N LEU A 270 -2.42 7.42 25.48
CA LEU A 270 -1.32 6.81 24.74
C LEU A 270 0.05 7.26 25.28
N LEU A 271 0.15 8.49 25.78
CA LEU A 271 1.38 9.01 26.40
C LEU A 271 1.71 8.26 27.70
N ASP A 272 0.69 7.97 28.55
CA ASP A 272 0.86 7.29 29.82
C ASP A 272 1.18 5.80 29.67
N LEU A 273 0.80 5.19 28.54
CA LEU A 273 1.11 3.79 28.21
C LEU A 273 2.61 3.54 28.02
N LYS A 274 3.40 4.60 27.72
CA LYS A 274 4.85 4.49 27.49
C LYS A 274 5.20 3.38 26.52
N LEU A 275 4.53 3.36 25.36
CA LEU A 275 4.77 2.35 24.32
C LEU A 275 6.25 2.22 23.99
N PRO A 276 6.73 1.01 23.64
CA PRO A 276 8.09 0.82 23.17
C PRO A 276 8.44 1.76 21.99
N LEU A 277 9.70 2.17 21.87
CA LEU A 277 10.17 3.04 20.78
C LEU A 277 9.98 2.45 19.38
N GLY A 278 9.76 1.14 19.29
CA GLY A 278 9.47 0.45 18.03
C GLY A 278 7.97 0.39 17.69
N VAL A 279 7.12 1.20 18.33
CA VAL A 279 5.66 1.13 18.22
C VAL A 279 5.04 2.50 18.02
N VAL A 280 4.09 2.60 17.09
CA VAL A 280 3.26 3.79 16.87
C VAL A 280 1.80 3.36 16.72
N VAL A 281 0.90 3.99 17.46
CA VAL A 281 -0.55 3.87 17.20
C VAL A 281 -0.93 4.80 16.07
N GLY A 282 -1.36 4.20 14.97
CA GLY A 282 -1.68 4.90 13.71
C GLY A 282 -3.14 5.32 13.62
N GLY A 283 -4.05 4.56 14.22
CA GLY A 283 -5.49 4.81 14.11
C GLY A 283 -6.30 4.16 15.22
N ILE A 284 -7.47 4.70 15.46
CA ILE A 284 -8.48 4.14 16.37
C ILE A 284 -9.84 4.19 15.68
N SER A 285 -10.56 3.07 15.76
CA SER A 285 -12.00 3.01 15.45
C SER A 285 -12.76 2.80 16.75
N ARG A 286 -13.68 3.72 17.04
CA ARG A 286 -14.47 3.75 18.28
C ARG A 286 -15.94 3.94 17.95
N ASN A 287 -16.80 2.97 18.24
CA ASN A 287 -18.25 3.07 18.00
C ASN A 287 -18.59 3.49 16.55
N GLY A 288 -17.87 2.98 15.56
CA GLY A 288 -18.08 3.31 14.14
C GLY A 288 -17.52 4.68 13.71
N THR A 289 -16.77 5.36 14.59
CA THR A 289 -16.05 6.60 14.21
C THR A 289 -14.55 6.33 14.22
N THR A 290 -13.88 6.66 13.14
CA THR A 290 -12.44 6.46 12.97
C THR A 290 -11.68 7.78 13.04
N PHE A 291 -10.52 7.75 13.67
CA PHE A 291 -9.63 8.92 13.76
C PHE A 291 -8.18 8.52 13.97
N VAL A 292 -7.28 9.44 13.65
CA VAL A 292 -5.85 9.31 13.96
C VAL A 292 -5.59 9.92 15.34
N PRO A 293 -5.12 9.12 16.32
CA PRO A 293 -4.94 9.59 17.69
C PRO A 293 -3.69 10.47 17.85
N ASP A 294 -3.63 11.15 18.99
CA ASP A 294 -2.43 11.80 19.51
C ASP A 294 -2.08 11.25 20.91
N GLY A 295 -0.97 11.74 21.48
CA GLY A 295 -0.51 11.26 22.79
C GLY A 295 -1.50 11.45 23.94
N SER A 296 -2.41 12.43 23.85
CA SER A 296 -3.43 12.72 24.86
C SER A 296 -4.69 11.85 24.73
N THR A 297 -4.80 11.12 23.62
CA THR A 297 -5.96 10.26 23.35
C THR A 297 -6.04 9.13 24.37
N VAL A 298 -7.16 9.05 25.07
CA VAL A 298 -7.45 7.99 26.05
C VAL A 298 -8.01 6.78 25.34
N VAL A 299 -7.39 5.63 25.56
CA VAL A 299 -7.82 4.32 25.06
C VAL A 299 -9.02 3.84 25.87
N ARG A 300 -10.01 3.21 25.23
CA ARG A 300 -11.22 2.69 25.87
C ARG A 300 -11.46 1.23 25.51
N ALA A 301 -12.14 0.51 26.37
CA ALA A 301 -12.61 -0.83 26.07
C ALA A 301 -13.46 -0.85 24.78
N GLY A 302 -13.22 -1.84 23.92
CA GLY A 302 -13.91 -1.98 22.64
C GLY A 302 -13.39 -1.04 21.53
N ASP A 303 -12.32 -0.26 21.77
CA ASP A 303 -11.63 0.43 20.69
C ASP A 303 -10.94 -0.60 19.80
N HIS A 304 -11.01 -0.41 18.48
CA HIS A 304 -10.14 -1.11 17.53
C HIS A 304 -8.92 -0.24 17.26
N ILE A 305 -7.76 -0.67 17.76
CA ILE A 305 -6.52 0.07 17.64
C ILE A 305 -5.70 -0.52 16.49
N ILE A 306 -5.24 0.36 15.60
CA ILE A 306 -4.27 0.02 14.58
C ILE A 306 -2.91 0.54 15.03
N PHE A 307 -1.97 -0.36 15.34
CA PHE A 307 -0.62 0.02 15.68
C PHE A 307 0.39 -0.60 14.71
N PHE A 308 1.44 0.13 14.43
CA PHE A 308 2.60 -0.31 13.68
C PHE A 308 3.72 -0.68 14.65
N ALA A 309 4.32 -1.85 14.47
CA ALA A 309 5.36 -2.33 15.38
C ALA A 309 6.47 -3.13 14.65
N LEU A 310 7.68 -3.00 15.18
CA LEU A 310 8.78 -3.90 14.81
C LEU A 310 8.52 -5.31 15.36
N PRO A 311 9.01 -6.39 14.73
CA PRO A 311 8.73 -7.77 15.14
C PRO A 311 9.02 -8.08 16.61
N ARG A 312 10.09 -7.49 17.15
CA ARG A 312 10.51 -7.66 18.56
C ARG A 312 9.54 -7.04 19.56
N ASP A 313 8.80 -5.99 19.14
CA ASP A 313 7.95 -5.19 20.02
C ASP A 313 6.47 -5.62 19.93
N ILE A 314 6.09 -6.45 18.94
CA ILE A 314 4.69 -6.83 18.65
C ILE A 314 4.03 -7.52 19.85
N LYS A 315 4.72 -8.53 20.43
CA LYS A 315 4.14 -9.34 21.52
C LYS A 315 3.86 -8.51 22.76
N GLU A 316 4.82 -7.67 23.15
CA GLU A 316 4.71 -6.79 24.31
C GLU A 316 3.60 -5.75 24.10
N SER A 317 3.57 -5.13 22.91
CA SER A 317 2.57 -4.11 22.59
C SER A 317 1.16 -4.67 22.48
N ALA A 318 0.98 -5.84 21.87
CA ALA A 318 -0.33 -6.48 21.80
C ALA A 318 -0.85 -6.84 23.18
N ALA A 319 0.02 -7.28 24.11
CA ALA A 319 -0.34 -7.61 25.48
C ALA A 319 -0.86 -6.40 26.30
N LEU A 320 -0.48 -5.17 25.94
CA LEU A 320 -1.01 -3.96 26.59
C LEU A 320 -2.51 -3.75 26.29
N PHE A 321 -2.98 -4.19 25.12
CA PHE A 321 -4.36 -3.99 24.65
C PHE A 321 -5.25 -5.21 24.89
N THR A 322 -4.67 -6.37 25.16
CA THR A 322 -5.39 -7.61 25.44
C THR A 322 -5.42 -7.91 26.93
N ALA A 323 -6.30 -8.82 27.37
CA ALA A 323 -6.36 -9.29 28.76
C ALA A 323 -5.31 -10.38 29.03
#